data_1845449c65458b58094798b5c4b0f654
#
_entry.id   1845449c65458b58094798b5c4b0f654
#
_cell.length_a   1.000
_cell.length_b   1.000
_cell.length_c   1.000
_cell.angle_alpha   90.00
_cell.angle_beta   90.00
_cell.angle_gamma   90.00
#
_symmetry.space_group_name_H-M   'P 1'
#
loop_
_entity.id
_entity.type
_entity.pdbx_description
1 polymer ?
#
loop_
_entity_poly.entity_id
_entity_poly.type
_entity_poly.pdbx_seq_one_letter_code
_entity_poly.pdbx_strand_id
1 'polypeptide(L)'
;MNLYQTVEREAQAAFAAAGLSDSPVVLQAAKNPDFGDFQINGVMGAAKKAKQNPRELAQKVAEALADNAVIESAEVAGPGFINLRLRPEFLAQNIQTALNDGRFGVAKTDQPKTVVIDYSSPNLAKEMHVGHLRSSIIGDSISRVLEFMGNTVIRQNHVGDWGTQFGMLVAYLVEQQKDNAAFELADLEQFYRAAKVRFDEDPAFADTAREYVVKLQGGDETVLALWKQFVDISLSHAQAVYDTLGLKLRPEDVAGESKYNDDLQPVVDDLVEKGLAVEDDGAKVVFLDEFKNKEGEPAAFIVQKQGGGFLYASTDLACLRYRVGTLHADRLLYVVDHRQALHFEQLFTTSRKAGYLPKDVKAEFIGFGTMMGKDGKPFKTRSGDTVKLVDLLTEAVERATALVKEKNPELGTDEAGKIGKTVGIGAVKYADLSKNRTSDYVFDWDAMLSFEGNTAPYLQYAYTRVQSVFRKAGEWDANAPTVLTEPLEKQLAAELLKFEDVLQSVADTAYPHYLAAYLYQIATLFSRFYEACPILKSEGATRNSRLQLAKLTGDTLKQGLELLGIDVLDVM
;
A
#
# COMPACT_ATOMS: atom_id res chain seq x y z
N MET A 1 -4.71 -18.96 -9.46
CA MET A 1 -4.84 -20.11 -8.53
C MET A 1 -4.09 -19.81 -7.24
N ASN A 2 -4.74 -20.01 -6.11
CA ASN A 2 -4.05 -19.90 -4.82
C ASN A 2 -3.33 -21.24 -4.52
N LEU A 3 -2.01 -21.22 -4.68
CA LEU A 3 -1.18 -22.42 -4.52
C LEU A 3 -1.20 -22.95 -3.08
N TYR A 4 -1.07 -22.06 -2.10
CA TYR A 4 -1.11 -22.44 -0.69
C TYR A 4 -2.42 -23.16 -0.34
N GLN A 5 -3.56 -22.59 -0.70
CA GLN A 5 -4.87 -23.20 -0.43
C GLN A 5 -5.04 -24.53 -1.15
N THR A 6 -4.48 -24.67 -2.37
CA THR A 6 -4.54 -25.93 -3.10
C THR A 6 -3.77 -27.02 -2.38
N VAL A 7 -2.55 -26.73 -1.95
CA VAL A 7 -1.72 -27.69 -1.17
C VAL A 7 -2.35 -27.97 0.20
N GLU A 8 -2.88 -26.95 0.86
CA GLU A 8 -3.55 -27.10 2.16
C GLU A 8 -4.76 -28.02 2.09
N ARG A 9 -5.56 -27.94 1.03
CA ARG A 9 -6.68 -28.88 0.82
C ARG A 9 -6.23 -30.32 0.72
N GLU A 10 -5.15 -30.59 -0.02
CA GLU A 10 -4.59 -31.95 -0.12
C GLU A 10 -4.10 -32.43 1.25
N ALA A 11 -3.44 -31.57 1.99
CA ALA A 11 -2.98 -31.88 3.34
C ALA A 11 -4.13 -32.10 4.33
N GLN A 12 -5.19 -31.32 4.25
CA GLN A 12 -6.40 -31.50 5.06
C GLN A 12 -7.08 -32.83 4.75
N ALA A 13 -7.19 -33.21 3.48
CA ALA A 13 -7.73 -34.50 3.06
C ALA A 13 -6.88 -35.68 3.61
N ALA A 14 -5.56 -35.55 3.60
CA ALA A 14 -4.67 -36.53 4.19
C ALA A 14 -4.78 -36.63 5.71
N PHE A 15 -4.97 -35.51 6.39
CA PHE A 15 -5.25 -35.48 7.84
C PHE A 15 -6.57 -36.19 8.16
N ALA A 16 -7.61 -35.91 7.37
CA ALA A 16 -8.91 -36.59 7.54
C ALA A 16 -8.78 -38.12 7.36
N ALA A 17 -8.04 -38.57 6.34
CA ALA A 17 -7.77 -39.98 6.08
C ALA A 17 -6.98 -40.65 7.23
N ALA A 18 -6.16 -39.90 7.93
CA ALA A 18 -5.39 -40.36 9.09
C ALA A 18 -6.14 -40.22 10.43
N GLY A 19 -7.42 -39.82 10.39
CA GLY A 19 -8.23 -39.65 11.60
C GLY A 19 -8.00 -38.33 12.34
N LEU A 20 -7.47 -37.30 11.67
CA LEU A 20 -7.10 -36.01 12.25
C LEU A 20 -7.95 -34.85 11.72
N SER A 21 -9.21 -35.07 11.39
CA SER A 21 -10.10 -34.06 10.80
C SER A 21 -10.21 -32.76 11.62
N ASP A 22 -10.07 -32.83 12.93
CA ASP A 22 -10.21 -31.70 13.86
C ASP A 22 -8.87 -31.01 14.17
N SER A 23 -7.79 -31.40 13.53
CA SER A 23 -6.45 -30.86 13.79
C SER A 23 -5.99 -29.95 12.67
N PRO A 24 -5.34 -28.81 13.00
CA PRO A 24 -4.80 -27.90 11.98
C PRO A 24 -3.59 -28.53 11.29
N VAL A 25 -3.50 -28.35 9.99
CA VAL A 25 -2.39 -28.83 9.16
C VAL A 25 -1.09 -28.07 9.45
N VAL A 26 -1.18 -26.77 9.68
CA VAL A 26 -0.05 -25.85 9.86
C VAL A 26 0.94 -25.96 8.69
N LEU A 27 0.47 -25.62 7.50
CA LEU A 27 1.26 -25.62 6.27
C LEU A 27 2.10 -24.35 6.18
N GLN A 28 3.36 -24.48 5.82
CA GLN A 28 4.24 -23.35 5.53
C GLN A 28 5.18 -23.66 4.37
N ALA A 29 5.74 -22.61 3.74
CA ALA A 29 6.77 -22.79 2.73
C ALA A 29 8.01 -23.43 3.36
N ALA A 30 8.67 -24.33 2.63
CA ALA A 30 9.92 -24.93 3.08
C ALA A 30 11.01 -23.86 3.19
N LYS A 31 11.75 -23.86 4.29
CA LYS A 31 12.84 -22.90 4.52
C LYS A 31 14.05 -23.15 3.62
N ASN A 32 14.26 -24.42 3.26
CA ASN A 32 15.35 -24.85 2.38
C ASN A 32 14.73 -25.61 1.21
N PRO A 33 15.00 -25.20 -0.06
CA PRO A 33 14.50 -25.91 -1.25
C PRO A 33 14.92 -27.38 -1.33
N ASP A 34 16.01 -27.76 -0.67
CA ASP A 34 16.47 -29.16 -0.61
C ASP A 34 15.47 -30.06 0.13
N PHE A 35 14.66 -29.50 1.00
CA PHE A 35 13.63 -30.22 1.75
C PHE A 35 12.27 -30.23 1.09
N GLY A 36 12.08 -29.52 -0.03
CA GLY A 36 10.85 -29.47 -0.78
C GLY A 36 10.32 -28.06 -0.99
N ASP A 37 9.04 -27.99 -1.36
CA ASP A 37 8.33 -26.73 -1.62
C ASP A 37 7.56 -26.24 -0.40
N PHE A 38 6.94 -27.17 0.33
CA PHE A 38 6.15 -26.90 1.54
C PHE A 38 6.50 -27.87 2.66
N GLN A 39 6.10 -27.50 3.88
CA GLN A 39 6.25 -28.36 5.05
C GLN A 39 4.97 -28.34 5.89
N ILE A 40 4.51 -29.51 6.30
CA ILE A 40 3.39 -29.69 7.23
C ILE A 40 3.98 -29.80 8.65
N ASN A 41 3.55 -28.93 9.55
CA ASN A 41 4.03 -28.87 10.94
C ASN A 41 2.97 -29.24 11.98
N GLY A 42 1.74 -29.50 11.56
CA GLY A 42 0.61 -29.74 12.48
C GLY A 42 0.55 -31.11 13.12
N VAL A 43 1.34 -32.07 12.64
CA VAL A 43 1.25 -33.47 13.11
C VAL A 43 1.66 -33.63 14.57
N MET A 44 2.68 -32.90 15.02
CA MET A 44 3.13 -33.00 16.41
C MET A 44 2.06 -32.57 17.41
N GLY A 45 1.38 -31.47 17.14
CA GLY A 45 0.24 -31.00 17.94
C GLY A 45 -0.92 -31.99 17.94
N ALA A 46 -1.25 -32.53 16.77
CA ALA A 46 -2.27 -33.56 16.62
C ALA A 46 -1.93 -34.85 17.38
N ALA A 47 -0.68 -35.29 17.29
CA ALA A 47 -0.20 -36.47 17.99
C ALA A 47 -0.26 -36.33 19.52
N LYS A 48 0.12 -35.17 20.04
CA LYS A 48 0.02 -34.85 21.47
C LYS A 48 -1.43 -34.90 21.94
N LYS A 49 -2.35 -34.34 21.18
CA LYS A 49 -3.79 -34.37 21.48
C LYS A 49 -4.37 -35.78 21.45
N ALA A 50 -3.97 -36.58 20.47
CA ALA A 50 -4.41 -37.97 20.29
C ALA A 50 -3.62 -38.98 21.13
N LYS A 51 -2.58 -38.56 21.84
CA LYS A 51 -1.66 -39.43 22.61
C LYS A 51 -1.04 -40.54 21.76
N GLN A 52 -0.60 -40.19 20.56
CA GLN A 52 0.02 -41.09 19.59
C GLN A 52 1.46 -40.65 19.31
N ASN A 53 2.26 -41.58 18.71
CA ASN A 53 3.62 -41.26 18.28
C ASN A 53 3.58 -40.29 17.07
N PRO A 54 4.26 -39.13 17.15
CA PRO A 54 4.23 -38.15 16.07
C PRO A 54 4.79 -38.68 14.73
N ARG A 55 5.87 -39.45 14.75
CA ARG A 55 6.46 -39.97 13.51
C ARG A 55 5.58 -41.03 12.84
N GLU A 56 4.96 -41.90 13.61
CA GLU A 56 4.02 -42.91 13.07
C GLU A 56 2.79 -42.22 12.46
N LEU A 57 2.27 -41.20 13.13
CA LEU A 57 1.15 -40.43 12.65
C LEU A 57 1.52 -39.64 11.40
N ALA A 58 2.71 -39.01 11.36
CA ALA A 58 3.23 -38.33 10.19
C ALA A 58 3.39 -39.29 8.99
N GLN A 59 3.81 -40.53 9.24
CA GLN A 59 3.91 -41.55 8.20
C GLN A 59 2.55 -41.92 7.61
N LYS A 60 1.50 -42.02 8.44
CA LYS A 60 0.13 -42.23 7.94
C LYS A 60 -0.36 -41.09 7.08
N VAL A 61 -0.09 -39.83 7.46
CA VAL A 61 -0.44 -38.66 6.66
C VAL A 61 0.33 -38.66 5.35
N ALA A 62 1.62 -38.94 5.37
CA ALA A 62 2.46 -39.02 4.17
C ALA A 62 1.97 -40.11 3.20
N GLU A 63 1.58 -41.27 3.68
CA GLU A 63 1.03 -42.36 2.87
C GLU A 63 -0.32 -41.97 2.23
N ALA A 64 -1.14 -41.20 2.93
CA ALA A 64 -2.39 -40.67 2.40
C ALA A 64 -2.20 -39.64 1.27
N LEU A 65 -0.98 -39.06 1.14
CA LEU A 65 -0.61 -38.17 0.04
C LEU A 65 0.03 -38.91 -1.15
N ALA A 66 0.19 -40.22 -1.08
CA ALA A 66 0.66 -41.01 -2.22
C ALA A 66 -0.32 -40.93 -3.39
N ASP A 67 0.20 -40.99 -4.62
CA ASP A 67 -0.57 -40.90 -5.88
C ASP A 67 -1.42 -39.61 -6.02
N ASN A 68 -0.98 -38.56 -5.40
CA ASN A 68 -1.66 -37.26 -5.44
C ASN A 68 -1.32 -36.51 -6.74
N ALA A 69 -2.34 -35.83 -7.30
CA ALA A 69 -2.15 -35.08 -8.55
C ALA A 69 -1.31 -33.80 -8.36
N VAL A 70 -1.25 -33.28 -7.13
CA VAL A 70 -0.53 -32.06 -6.76
C VAL A 70 0.83 -32.35 -6.14
N ILE A 71 0.87 -33.35 -5.25
CA ILE A 71 2.06 -33.71 -4.45
C ILE A 71 2.79 -34.89 -5.09
N GLU A 72 4.05 -34.71 -5.42
CA GLU A 72 4.91 -35.78 -5.92
C GLU A 72 5.44 -36.67 -4.79
N SER A 73 5.91 -36.04 -3.72
CA SER A 73 6.46 -36.74 -2.56
C SER A 73 6.13 -36.06 -1.25
N ALA A 74 5.94 -36.88 -0.22
CA ALA A 74 5.75 -36.45 1.16
C ALA A 74 6.69 -37.27 2.04
N GLU A 75 7.68 -36.63 2.64
CA GLU A 75 8.73 -37.28 3.41
C GLU A 75 8.70 -36.80 4.86
N VAL A 76 8.63 -37.77 5.78
CA VAL A 76 8.70 -37.48 7.22
C VAL A 76 10.11 -37.06 7.60
N ALA A 77 10.24 -35.94 8.28
CA ALA A 77 11.51 -35.41 8.76
C ALA A 77 11.43 -35.05 10.24
N GLY A 78 12.56 -35.19 10.95
CA GLY A 78 12.65 -34.85 12.36
C GLY A 78 11.59 -35.56 13.20
N PRO A 79 11.01 -34.89 14.21
CA PRO A 79 10.08 -35.49 15.15
C PRO A 79 8.66 -35.72 14.60
N GLY A 80 8.35 -35.27 13.41
CA GLY A 80 7.00 -35.40 12.82
C GLY A 80 6.65 -34.32 11.82
N PHE A 81 7.64 -33.63 11.25
CA PHE A 81 7.43 -32.73 10.10
C PHE A 81 7.26 -33.54 8.82
N ILE A 82 6.51 -33.03 7.87
CA ILE A 82 6.37 -33.64 6.55
C ILE A 82 6.79 -32.63 5.49
N ASN A 83 7.84 -32.97 4.74
CA ASN A 83 8.32 -32.16 3.62
C ASN A 83 7.59 -32.57 2.34
N LEU A 84 7.03 -31.60 1.64
CA LEU A 84 6.25 -31.81 0.42
C LEU A 84 6.98 -31.28 -0.81
N ARG A 85 7.01 -32.07 -1.88
CA ARG A 85 7.42 -31.63 -3.22
C ARG A 85 6.22 -31.64 -4.15
N LEU A 86 6.09 -30.57 -4.92
CA LEU A 86 5.01 -30.46 -5.89
C LEU A 86 5.34 -31.27 -7.15
N ARG A 87 4.31 -31.83 -7.76
CA ARG A 87 4.46 -32.62 -8.98
C ARG A 87 4.83 -31.72 -10.18
N PRO A 88 5.89 -32.04 -10.94
CA PRO A 88 6.30 -31.22 -12.08
C PRO A 88 5.19 -31.02 -13.12
N GLU A 89 4.36 -32.02 -13.35
CA GLU A 89 3.22 -31.95 -14.30
C GLU A 89 2.16 -30.98 -13.80
N PHE A 90 1.91 -30.94 -12.50
CA PHE A 90 1.01 -29.95 -11.89
C PHE A 90 1.55 -28.54 -12.06
N LEU A 91 2.83 -28.32 -11.77
CA LEU A 91 3.49 -27.03 -11.98
C LEU A 91 3.42 -26.60 -13.45
N ALA A 92 3.77 -27.50 -14.37
CA ALA A 92 3.78 -27.23 -15.79
C ALA A 92 2.41 -26.82 -16.32
N GLN A 93 1.36 -27.53 -15.94
CA GLN A 93 -0.02 -27.20 -16.33
C GLN A 93 -0.44 -25.82 -15.84
N ASN A 94 -0.09 -25.45 -14.62
CA ASN A 94 -0.45 -24.14 -14.04
C ASN A 94 0.39 -23.01 -14.63
N ILE A 95 1.64 -23.26 -15.02
CA ILE A 95 2.46 -22.30 -15.79
C ILE A 95 1.80 -22.02 -17.14
N GLN A 96 1.33 -23.04 -17.85
CA GLN A 96 0.58 -22.89 -19.11
C GLN A 96 -0.66 -22.00 -18.92
N THR A 97 -1.43 -22.26 -17.89
CA THR A 97 -2.63 -21.47 -17.58
C THR A 97 -2.26 -20.01 -17.30
N ALA A 98 -1.24 -19.77 -16.48
CA ALA A 98 -0.79 -18.43 -16.11
C ALA A 98 -0.25 -17.63 -17.31
N LEU A 99 0.37 -18.28 -18.26
CA LEU A 99 0.84 -17.65 -19.50
C LEU A 99 -0.30 -17.16 -20.40
N ASN A 100 -1.47 -17.80 -20.33
CA ASN A 100 -2.56 -17.60 -21.28
C ASN A 100 -3.81 -16.93 -20.70
N ASP A 101 -3.90 -16.76 -19.39
CA ASP A 101 -5.10 -16.21 -18.74
C ASP A 101 -5.15 -14.66 -18.69
N GLY A 102 -4.08 -14.00 -19.10
CA GLY A 102 -3.97 -12.53 -19.07
C GLY A 102 -3.83 -11.94 -17.66
N ARG A 103 -3.71 -12.80 -16.64
CA ARG A 103 -3.65 -12.39 -15.24
C ARG A 103 -2.53 -13.08 -14.46
N PHE A 104 -1.64 -13.76 -15.15
CA PHE A 104 -0.43 -14.37 -14.55
C PHE A 104 -0.75 -15.40 -13.45
N GLY A 105 -1.87 -16.11 -13.61
CA GLY A 105 -2.33 -17.11 -12.65
C GLY A 105 -3.15 -16.57 -11.49
N VAL A 106 -3.48 -15.30 -11.49
CA VAL A 106 -4.24 -14.64 -10.41
C VAL A 106 -5.73 -14.58 -10.76
N ALA A 107 -6.57 -15.26 -10.01
CA ALA A 107 -8.02 -15.17 -10.17
C ALA A 107 -8.58 -13.91 -9.51
N LYS A 108 -9.66 -13.37 -10.07
CA LYS A 108 -10.45 -12.35 -9.37
C LYS A 108 -11.26 -13.01 -8.26
N THR A 109 -11.47 -12.28 -7.18
CA THR A 109 -12.38 -12.75 -6.11
C THR A 109 -13.78 -12.99 -6.64
N ASP A 110 -14.42 -14.04 -6.14
CA ASP A 110 -15.84 -14.34 -6.41
C ASP A 110 -16.79 -13.60 -5.45
N GLN A 111 -16.22 -12.93 -4.43
CA GLN A 111 -16.95 -12.14 -3.45
C GLN A 111 -16.37 -10.70 -3.39
N PRO A 112 -16.56 -9.89 -4.44
CA PRO A 112 -16.01 -8.54 -4.48
C PRO A 112 -16.60 -7.68 -3.35
N LYS A 113 -15.72 -6.91 -2.71
CA LYS A 113 -16.08 -5.95 -1.66
C LYS A 113 -15.98 -4.53 -2.20
N THR A 114 -16.80 -3.64 -1.66
CA THR A 114 -16.62 -2.20 -1.82
C THR A 114 -15.67 -1.71 -0.72
N VAL A 115 -14.47 -1.32 -1.10
CA VAL A 115 -13.43 -0.86 -0.18
C VAL A 115 -13.23 0.63 -0.37
N VAL A 116 -13.51 1.40 0.67
CA VAL A 116 -13.18 2.83 0.72
C VAL A 116 -11.82 2.99 1.36
N ILE A 117 -10.90 3.61 0.65
CA ILE A 117 -9.54 3.83 1.13
C ILE A 117 -9.23 5.32 1.19
N ASP A 118 -8.87 5.77 2.38
CA ASP A 118 -8.49 7.14 2.70
C ASP A 118 -6.97 7.21 2.74
N TYR A 119 -6.37 7.98 1.86
CA TYR A 119 -4.92 8.15 1.83
C TYR A 119 -4.50 9.47 1.18
N SER A 120 -3.25 9.86 1.40
CA SER A 120 -2.66 11.17 1.13
C SER A 120 -3.21 12.24 2.07
N SER A 121 -4.38 12.78 1.82
CA SER A 121 -5.16 13.66 2.70
C SER A 121 -4.36 14.84 3.27
N PRO A 122 -3.63 15.61 2.42
CA PRO A 122 -2.79 16.70 2.90
C PRO A 122 -3.62 17.90 3.37
N ASN A 123 -3.04 18.68 4.27
CA ASN A 123 -3.57 19.99 4.62
C ASN A 123 -3.27 20.97 3.48
N LEU A 124 -4.31 21.54 2.89
CA LEU A 124 -4.20 22.42 1.72
C LEU A 124 -3.69 23.84 2.04
N ALA A 125 -3.54 24.18 3.31
CA ALA A 125 -2.95 25.46 3.71
C ALA A 125 -1.46 25.54 3.39
N LYS A 126 -0.79 24.39 3.19
CA LYS A 126 0.66 24.29 3.02
C LYS A 126 1.03 23.38 1.85
N GLU A 127 2.29 23.48 1.42
CA GLU A 127 2.88 22.52 0.49
C GLU A 127 2.95 21.12 1.08
N MET A 128 2.85 20.12 0.23
CA MET A 128 3.10 18.74 0.63
C MET A 128 4.59 18.56 0.98
N HIS A 129 4.83 17.88 2.07
CA HIS A 129 6.18 17.54 2.53
C HIS A 129 6.37 16.01 2.61
N VAL A 130 7.59 15.56 2.92
CA VAL A 130 7.94 14.13 2.95
C VAL A 130 7.07 13.30 3.91
N GLY A 131 6.45 13.93 4.93
CA GLY A 131 5.48 13.27 5.79
C GLY A 131 4.23 12.77 5.07
N HIS A 132 3.89 13.33 3.91
CA HIS A 132 2.76 12.88 3.07
C HIS A 132 3.13 11.77 2.09
N LEU A 133 4.43 11.51 1.90
CA LEU A 133 4.91 10.50 0.95
C LEU A 133 4.39 9.12 1.30
N ARG A 134 4.57 8.68 2.53
CA ARG A 134 4.24 7.33 2.97
C ARG A 134 2.75 7.02 2.81
N SER A 135 1.88 7.90 3.29
CA SER A 135 0.43 7.73 3.11
C SER A 135 0.07 7.57 1.64
N SER A 136 0.61 8.44 0.79
CA SER A 136 0.29 8.49 -0.63
C SER A 136 0.68 7.22 -1.38
N ILE A 137 1.92 6.75 -1.21
CA ILE A 137 2.41 5.58 -1.96
C ILE A 137 1.92 4.25 -1.38
N ILE A 138 1.77 4.15 -0.06
CA ILE A 138 1.22 2.95 0.59
C ILE A 138 -0.26 2.78 0.21
N GLY A 139 -1.05 3.85 0.32
CA GLY A 139 -2.46 3.84 -0.03
C GLY A 139 -2.71 3.52 -1.49
N ASP A 140 -1.91 4.10 -2.38
CA ASP A 140 -2.00 3.83 -3.82
C ASP A 140 -1.71 2.37 -4.15
N SER A 141 -0.67 1.79 -3.57
CA SER A 141 -0.31 0.39 -3.77
C SER A 141 -1.41 -0.56 -3.27
N ILE A 142 -1.92 -0.35 -2.07
CA ILE A 142 -3.02 -1.16 -1.52
C ILE A 142 -4.25 -1.07 -2.43
N SER A 143 -4.59 0.13 -2.90
CA SER A 143 -5.71 0.35 -3.82
C SER A 143 -5.56 -0.45 -5.11
N ARG A 144 -4.38 -0.43 -5.71
CA ARG A 144 -4.08 -1.15 -6.94
C ARG A 144 -4.20 -2.66 -6.76
N VAL A 145 -3.69 -3.20 -5.66
CA VAL A 145 -3.80 -4.63 -5.34
C VAL A 145 -5.26 -5.04 -5.17
N LEU A 146 -6.03 -4.28 -4.40
CA LEU A 146 -7.45 -4.55 -4.17
C LEU A 146 -8.25 -4.55 -5.48
N GLU A 147 -8.00 -3.59 -6.37
CA GLU A 147 -8.64 -3.52 -7.70
C GLU A 147 -8.24 -4.72 -8.56
N PHE A 148 -6.95 -5.05 -8.60
CA PHE A 148 -6.46 -6.18 -9.38
C PHE A 148 -7.07 -7.51 -8.90
N MET A 149 -7.31 -7.64 -7.60
CA MET A 149 -7.96 -8.81 -7.01
C MET A 149 -9.48 -8.85 -7.26
N GLY A 150 -10.06 -7.82 -7.88
CA GLY A 150 -11.46 -7.80 -8.29
C GLY A 150 -12.41 -7.04 -7.36
N ASN A 151 -11.89 -6.32 -6.36
CA ASN A 151 -12.72 -5.48 -5.49
C ASN A 151 -13.04 -4.14 -6.14
N THR A 152 -14.13 -3.53 -5.73
CA THR A 152 -14.47 -2.15 -6.08
C THR A 152 -13.77 -1.22 -5.08
N VAL A 153 -12.88 -0.37 -5.54
CA VAL A 153 -12.14 0.57 -4.69
C VAL A 153 -12.64 1.98 -4.92
N ILE A 154 -13.01 2.66 -3.83
CA ILE A 154 -13.36 4.08 -3.82
C ILE A 154 -12.24 4.81 -3.08
N ARG A 155 -11.46 5.59 -3.82
CA ARG A 155 -10.41 6.42 -3.25
C ARG A 155 -11.01 7.67 -2.64
N GLN A 156 -10.58 8.00 -1.44
CA GLN A 156 -11.01 9.21 -0.74
C GLN A 156 -9.78 10.01 -0.31
N ASN A 157 -9.54 11.12 -0.99
CA ASN A 157 -8.50 12.06 -0.61
C ASN A 157 -9.12 13.10 0.34
N HIS A 158 -9.11 12.81 1.63
CA HIS A 158 -9.74 13.61 2.67
C HIS A 158 -8.86 14.81 3.04
N VAL A 159 -8.75 15.77 2.14
CA VAL A 159 -7.89 16.93 2.28
C VAL A 159 -8.35 17.88 3.40
N GLY A 160 -7.41 18.50 4.08
CA GLY A 160 -7.69 19.55 5.05
C GLY A 160 -7.93 20.88 4.35
N ASP A 161 -9.15 21.09 3.89
CA ASP A 161 -9.57 22.27 3.14
C ASP A 161 -10.42 23.25 3.95
N TRP A 162 -10.58 23.00 5.24
CA TRP A 162 -11.40 23.80 6.13
C TRP A 162 -10.71 24.07 7.46
N GLY A 163 -10.94 25.25 8.02
CA GLY A 163 -10.38 25.64 9.30
C GLY A 163 -10.10 27.13 9.40
N THR A 164 -9.79 27.60 10.60
CA THR A 164 -9.57 29.02 10.89
C THR A 164 -8.36 29.61 10.16
N GLN A 165 -7.37 28.81 9.82
CA GLN A 165 -6.20 29.26 9.05
C GLN A 165 -6.57 29.77 7.66
N PHE A 166 -7.67 29.32 7.08
CA PHE A 166 -8.10 29.78 5.74
C PHE A 166 -8.59 31.24 5.74
N GLY A 167 -9.07 31.76 6.86
CA GLY A 167 -9.37 33.19 6.99
C GLY A 167 -8.15 34.07 6.76
N MET A 168 -7.02 33.72 7.38
CA MET A 168 -5.73 34.38 7.20
C MET A 168 -5.22 34.26 5.77
N LEU A 169 -5.33 33.07 5.17
CA LEU A 169 -4.85 32.82 3.82
C LEU A 169 -5.68 33.56 2.76
N VAL A 170 -7.00 33.59 2.92
CA VAL A 170 -7.90 34.37 2.04
C VAL A 170 -7.61 35.86 2.18
N ALA A 171 -7.47 36.37 3.40
CA ALA A 171 -7.13 37.77 3.63
C ALA A 171 -5.82 38.18 2.95
N TYR A 172 -4.81 37.34 3.05
CA TYR A 172 -3.51 37.58 2.41
C TYR A 172 -3.57 37.49 0.89
N LEU A 173 -4.35 36.55 0.36
CA LEU A 173 -4.60 36.44 -1.08
C LEU A 173 -5.24 37.71 -1.63
N VAL A 174 -6.23 38.26 -0.93
CA VAL A 174 -6.90 39.52 -1.30
C VAL A 174 -5.89 40.67 -1.33
N GLU A 175 -5.02 40.81 -0.33
CA GLU A 175 -3.96 41.81 -0.33
C GLU A 175 -3.05 41.69 -1.54
N GLN A 176 -2.56 40.50 -1.83
CA GLN A 176 -1.64 40.25 -2.94
C GLN A 176 -2.28 40.55 -4.30
N GLN A 177 -3.53 40.18 -4.50
CA GLN A 177 -4.26 40.44 -5.74
C GLN A 177 -4.62 41.94 -5.91
N LYS A 178 -4.78 42.67 -4.83
CA LYS A 178 -5.00 44.11 -4.83
C LYS A 178 -3.78 44.88 -5.30
N ASP A 179 -2.61 44.45 -4.87
CA ASP A 179 -1.33 45.05 -5.25
C ASP A 179 -0.85 44.60 -6.62
N ASN A 180 -1.21 43.39 -7.03
CA ASN A 180 -0.87 42.81 -8.31
C ASN A 180 -2.00 41.88 -8.81
N ALA A 181 -2.82 42.39 -9.74
CA ALA A 181 -3.94 41.64 -10.30
C ALA A 181 -3.53 40.34 -11.03
N ALA A 182 -2.26 40.26 -11.47
CA ALA A 182 -1.69 39.09 -12.12
C ALA A 182 -0.93 38.18 -11.14
N PHE A 183 -1.12 38.35 -9.84
CA PHE A 183 -0.44 37.53 -8.81
C PHE A 183 -0.74 36.04 -9.01
N GLU A 184 0.31 35.25 -9.13
CA GLU A 184 0.25 33.79 -9.17
C GLU A 184 0.80 33.19 -7.89
N LEU A 185 0.07 32.24 -7.33
CA LEU A 185 0.48 31.53 -6.12
C LEU A 185 1.36 30.33 -6.51
N ALA A 186 2.68 30.56 -6.55
CA ALA A 186 3.65 29.56 -6.99
C ALA A 186 4.19 28.68 -5.85
N ASP A 187 4.36 29.24 -4.65
CA ASP A 187 4.93 28.55 -3.49
C ASP A 187 4.00 28.68 -2.29
N LEU A 188 3.26 27.61 -1.99
CA LEU A 188 2.29 27.58 -0.90
C LEU A 188 2.93 27.71 0.48
N GLU A 189 4.11 27.13 0.69
CA GLU A 189 4.80 27.21 1.98
C GLU A 189 5.26 28.63 2.29
N GLN A 190 5.85 29.29 1.30
CA GLN A 190 6.26 30.70 1.43
C GLN A 190 5.06 31.61 1.64
N PHE A 191 3.97 31.38 0.89
CA PHE A 191 2.73 32.11 1.01
C PHE A 191 2.13 31.97 2.43
N TYR A 192 2.06 30.74 2.93
CA TYR A 192 1.57 30.50 4.30
C TYR A 192 2.41 31.22 5.34
N ARG A 193 3.74 31.13 5.24
CA ARG A 193 4.68 31.81 6.17
C ARG A 193 4.49 33.33 6.15
N ALA A 194 4.39 33.92 4.94
CA ALA A 194 4.17 35.34 4.78
C ALA A 194 2.82 35.78 5.37
N ALA A 195 1.76 35.03 5.12
CA ALA A 195 0.45 35.30 5.70
C ALA A 195 0.48 35.20 7.23
N LYS A 196 1.19 34.23 7.78
CA LYS A 196 1.34 34.05 9.22
C LYS A 196 2.12 35.21 9.85
N VAL A 197 3.18 35.69 9.23
CA VAL A 197 3.93 36.87 9.68
C VAL A 197 3.03 38.10 9.70
N ARG A 198 2.26 38.33 8.63
CA ARG A 198 1.28 39.42 8.59
C ARG A 198 0.26 39.35 9.73
N PHE A 199 -0.23 38.14 10.00
CA PHE A 199 -1.20 37.89 11.06
C PHE A 199 -0.62 38.18 12.45
N ASP A 200 0.65 37.78 12.68
CA ASP A 200 1.30 37.94 13.97
C ASP A 200 1.77 39.37 14.23
N GLU A 201 2.18 40.10 13.20
CA GLU A 201 2.79 41.43 13.33
C GLU A 201 1.81 42.60 13.14
N ASP A 202 0.71 42.40 12.43
CA ASP A 202 -0.29 43.45 12.14
C ASP A 202 -1.65 43.12 12.76
N PRO A 203 -2.04 43.75 13.91
CA PRO A 203 -3.33 43.52 14.55
C PRO A 203 -4.54 43.80 13.65
N ALA A 204 -4.44 44.80 12.76
CA ALA A 204 -5.53 45.12 11.82
C ALA A 204 -5.73 44.01 10.79
N PHE A 205 -4.65 43.45 10.29
CA PHE A 205 -4.71 42.28 9.40
C PHE A 205 -5.27 41.06 10.12
N ALA A 206 -4.85 40.80 11.36
CA ALA A 206 -5.37 39.71 12.18
C ALA A 206 -6.88 39.81 12.39
N ASP A 207 -7.38 41.01 12.64
CA ASP A 207 -8.82 41.26 12.78
C ASP A 207 -9.57 41.01 11.48
N THR A 208 -9.02 41.46 10.35
CA THR A 208 -9.57 41.17 9.01
C THR A 208 -9.60 39.66 8.75
N ALA A 209 -8.53 38.94 9.08
CA ALA A 209 -8.46 37.48 8.93
C ALA A 209 -9.54 36.78 9.76
N ARG A 210 -9.77 37.22 10.99
CA ARG A 210 -10.84 36.68 11.86
C ARG A 210 -12.23 36.96 11.30
N GLU A 211 -12.45 38.16 10.73
CA GLU A 211 -13.70 38.48 10.04
C GLU A 211 -13.93 37.55 8.84
N TYR A 212 -12.90 37.24 8.07
CA TYR A 212 -12.99 36.27 6.98
C TYR A 212 -13.34 34.87 7.46
N VAL A 213 -12.83 34.44 8.62
CA VAL A 213 -13.23 33.17 9.22
C VAL A 213 -14.72 33.14 9.51
N VAL A 214 -15.25 34.21 10.14
CA VAL A 214 -16.68 34.30 10.47
C VAL A 214 -17.54 34.30 9.21
N LYS A 215 -17.15 35.08 8.19
CA LYS A 215 -17.85 35.12 6.91
C LYS A 215 -17.80 33.78 6.18
N LEU A 216 -16.64 33.12 6.17
CA LEU A 216 -16.45 31.81 5.56
C LEU A 216 -17.39 30.77 6.19
N GLN A 217 -17.39 30.71 7.51
CA GLN A 217 -18.23 29.77 8.26
C GLN A 217 -19.73 30.13 8.19
N GLY A 218 -20.05 31.40 8.00
CA GLY A 218 -21.41 31.89 7.82
C GLY A 218 -21.96 31.74 6.39
N GLY A 219 -21.15 31.27 5.46
CA GLY A 219 -21.59 31.03 4.07
C GLY A 219 -21.57 32.26 3.17
N ASP A 220 -20.79 33.30 3.49
CA ASP A 220 -20.63 34.47 2.64
C ASP A 220 -20.13 34.08 1.23
N GLU A 221 -20.91 34.36 0.20
CA GLU A 221 -20.63 33.90 -1.17
C GLU A 221 -19.29 34.44 -1.70
N THR A 222 -18.94 35.69 -1.40
CA THR A 222 -17.71 36.33 -1.86
C THR A 222 -16.49 35.66 -1.22
N VAL A 223 -16.54 35.44 0.08
CA VAL A 223 -15.46 34.79 0.84
C VAL A 223 -15.32 33.31 0.45
N LEU A 224 -16.44 32.62 0.26
CA LEU A 224 -16.43 31.24 -0.24
C LEU A 224 -15.79 31.13 -1.64
N ALA A 225 -16.04 32.08 -2.53
CA ALA A 225 -15.42 32.12 -3.85
C ALA A 225 -13.89 32.32 -3.77
N LEU A 226 -13.42 33.18 -2.87
CA LEU A 226 -11.98 33.38 -2.63
C LEU A 226 -11.33 32.15 -2.00
N TRP A 227 -11.99 31.54 -1.02
CA TRP A 227 -11.56 30.28 -0.42
C TRP A 227 -11.45 29.17 -1.47
N LYS A 228 -12.46 29.02 -2.33
CA LYS A 228 -12.44 28.04 -3.42
C LYS A 228 -11.28 28.28 -4.38
N GLN A 229 -11.00 29.53 -4.73
CA GLN A 229 -9.86 29.90 -5.57
C GLN A 229 -8.53 29.41 -4.93
N PHE A 230 -8.34 29.66 -3.65
CA PHE A 230 -7.14 29.19 -2.93
C PHE A 230 -7.06 27.67 -2.90
N VAL A 231 -8.15 26.99 -2.57
CA VAL A 231 -8.23 25.52 -2.48
C VAL A 231 -7.94 24.90 -3.86
N ASP A 232 -8.50 25.43 -4.95
CA ASP A 232 -8.27 24.93 -6.30
C ASP A 232 -6.78 25.04 -6.71
N ILE A 233 -6.12 26.13 -6.33
CA ILE A 233 -4.67 26.31 -6.56
C ILE A 233 -3.88 25.27 -5.75
N SER A 234 -4.18 25.08 -4.47
CA SER A 234 -3.53 24.11 -3.61
C SER A 234 -3.70 22.68 -4.13
N LEU A 235 -4.90 22.34 -4.59
CA LEU A 235 -5.19 21.03 -5.19
C LEU A 235 -4.41 20.83 -6.49
N SER A 236 -4.20 21.87 -7.29
CA SER A 236 -3.38 21.76 -8.50
C SER A 236 -1.92 21.46 -8.19
N HIS A 237 -1.37 22.03 -7.13
CA HIS A 237 -0.02 21.72 -6.64
C HIS A 237 0.07 20.26 -6.14
N ALA A 238 -0.92 19.80 -5.38
CA ALA A 238 -0.98 18.41 -4.93
C ALA A 238 -1.08 17.43 -6.11
N GLN A 239 -1.92 17.74 -7.10
CA GLN A 239 -2.08 16.90 -8.29
C GLN A 239 -0.78 16.79 -9.10
N ALA A 240 -0.01 17.85 -9.21
CA ALA A 240 1.31 17.81 -9.87
C ALA A 240 2.26 16.84 -9.17
N VAL A 241 2.25 16.80 -7.84
CA VAL A 241 3.04 15.82 -7.05
C VAL A 241 2.52 14.40 -7.29
N TYR A 242 1.21 14.19 -7.29
CA TYR A 242 0.61 12.87 -7.56
C TYR A 242 0.97 12.37 -8.95
N ASP A 243 0.94 13.23 -9.95
CA ASP A 243 1.31 12.89 -11.33
C ASP A 243 2.79 12.52 -11.43
N THR A 244 3.66 13.24 -10.74
CA THR A 244 5.09 12.93 -10.68
C THR A 244 5.35 11.57 -10.02
N LEU A 245 4.63 11.26 -8.95
CA LEU A 245 4.69 9.96 -8.27
C LEU A 245 3.99 8.84 -9.05
N GLY A 246 3.21 9.15 -10.08
CA GLY A 246 2.43 8.17 -10.83
C GLY A 246 1.29 7.55 -10.02
N LEU A 247 0.71 8.31 -9.07
CA LEU A 247 -0.44 7.85 -8.29
C LEU A 247 -1.73 7.88 -9.12
N LYS A 248 -2.66 7.01 -8.76
CA LYS A 248 -4.00 6.97 -9.38
C LYS A 248 -4.99 7.96 -8.77
N LEU A 249 -4.58 8.79 -7.82
CA LEU A 249 -5.43 9.86 -7.29
C LEU A 249 -5.75 10.89 -8.37
N ARG A 250 -7.03 11.24 -8.47
CA ARG A 250 -7.59 12.22 -9.42
C ARG A 250 -8.33 13.31 -8.65
N PRO A 251 -8.61 14.47 -9.29
CA PRO A 251 -9.41 15.51 -8.66
C PRO A 251 -10.77 15.03 -8.16
N GLU A 252 -11.39 14.06 -8.83
CA GLU A 252 -12.68 13.48 -8.46
C GLU A 252 -12.63 12.70 -7.13
N ASP A 253 -11.45 12.26 -6.72
CA ASP A 253 -11.25 11.52 -5.46
C ASP A 253 -11.20 12.43 -4.24
N VAL A 254 -11.12 13.74 -4.44
CA VAL A 254 -11.07 14.71 -3.35
C VAL A 254 -12.41 14.76 -2.63
N ALA A 255 -12.36 14.49 -1.32
CA ALA A 255 -13.48 14.58 -0.41
C ALA A 255 -12.99 15.25 0.87
N GLY A 256 -12.86 16.59 0.80
CA GLY A 256 -12.28 17.40 1.87
C GLY A 256 -13.13 17.46 3.13
N GLU A 257 -12.55 17.99 4.18
CA GLU A 257 -13.23 18.22 5.46
C GLU A 257 -14.49 19.10 5.28
N SER A 258 -14.43 20.09 4.39
CA SER A 258 -15.55 21.01 4.08
C SER A 258 -16.80 20.30 3.58
N LYS A 259 -16.66 19.13 2.96
CA LYS A 259 -17.78 18.33 2.47
C LYS A 259 -18.78 17.96 3.58
N TYR A 260 -18.31 17.84 4.82
CA TYR A 260 -19.10 17.35 5.94
C TYR A 260 -19.66 18.47 6.84
N ASN A 261 -19.43 19.75 6.51
CA ASN A 261 -19.83 20.89 7.33
C ASN A 261 -21.30 20.84 7.74
N ASP A 262 -22.19 20.53 6.82
CA ASP A 262 -23.63 20.47 7.08
C ASP A 262 -24.05 19.24 7.92
N ASP A 263 -23.19 18.26 8.04
CA ASP A 263 -23.44 17.02 8.79
C ASP A 263 -22.93 17.07 10.22
N LEU A 264 -22.12 18.06 10.58
CA LEU A 264 -21.44 18.10 11.88
C LEU A 264 -22.42 18.25 13.04
N GLN A 265 -23.32 19.25 12.99
CA GLN A 265 -24.32 19.43 14.02
C GLN A 265 -25.32 18.27 14.08
N PRO A 266 -25.84 17.76 12.94
CA PRO A 266 -26.69 16.56 12.95
C PRO A 266 -26.03 15.34 13.61
N VAL A 267 -24.74 15.11 13.41
CA VAL A 267 -24.00 14.01 14.06
C VAL A 267 -23.95 14.21 15.57
N VAL A 268 -23.61 15.41 16.04
CA VAL A 268 -23.56 15.73 17.47
C VAL A 268 -24.95 15.54 18.10
N ASP A 269 -25.99 16.06 17.46
CA ASP A 269 -27.37 15.95 17.94
C ASP A 269 -27.81 14.48 18.01
N ASP A 270 -27.45 13.66 17.02
CA ASP A 270 -27.75 12.23 17.02
C ASP A 270 -27.05 11.49 18.18
N LEU A 271 -25.78 11.83 18.45
CA LEU A 271 -25.05 11.26 19.59
C LEU A 271 -25.66 11.65 20.94
N VAL A 272 -26.14 12.89 21.07
CA VAL A 272 -26.84 13.37 22.28
C VAL A 272 -28.17 12.63 22.44
N GLU A 273 -28.96 12.53 21.38
CA GLU A 273 -30.26 11.83 21.40
C GLU A 273 -30.08 10.35 21.78
N LYS A 274 -29.02 9.70 21.34
CA LYS A 274 -28.69 8.30 21.68
C LYS A 274 -28.11 8.15 23.09
N GLY A 275 -27.90 9.24 23.81
CA GLY A 275 -27.30 9.23 25.14
C GLY A 275 -25.80 8.91 25.16
N LEU A 276 -25.14 8.94 24.00
CA LEU A 276 -23.71 8.68 23.88
C LEU A 276 -22.87 9.93 24.16
N ALA A 277 -23.31 11.10 23.70
CA ALA A 277 -22.69 12.38 24.01
C ALA A 277 -23.44 13.08 25.13
N VAL A 278 -22.68 13.58 26.09
CA VAL A 278 -23.20 14.33 27.24
C VAL A 278 -22.51 15.69 27.33
N GLU A 279 -23.17 16.64 28.00
CA GLU A 279 -22.55 17.92 28.26
C GLU A 279 -21.56 17.81 29.42
N ASP A 280 -20.35 18.32 29.23
CA ASP A 280 -19.28 18.37 30.20
C ASP A 280 -18.54 19.70 30.03
N ASP A 281 -18.59 20.57 31.02
CA ASP A 281 -17.98 21.92 31.00
C ASP A 281 -18.33 22.72 29.71
N GLY A 282 -19.58 22.61 29.25
CA GLY A 282 -20.06 23.31 28.05
C GLY A 282 -19.70 22.64 26.72
N ALA A 283 -18.90 21.59 26.76
CA ALA A 283 -18.59 20.77 25.59
C ALA A 283 -19.54 19.58 25.48
N LYS A 284 -19.63 18.97 24.26
CA LYS A 284 -20.31 17.70 24.06
C LYS A 284 -19.24 16.60 23.96
N VAL A 285 -19.35 15.60 24.82
CA VAL A 285 -18.30 14.60 25.03
C VAL A 285 -18.90 13.19 25.03
N VAL A 286 -18.24 12.27 24.34
CA VAL A 286 -18.49 10.83 24.44
C VAL A 286 -17.43 10.24 25.38
N PHE A 287 -17.86 9.71 26.52
CA PHE A 287 -16.97 9.03 27.45
C PHE A 287 -16.87 7.55 27.06
N LEU A 288 -15.64 7.09 26.84
CA LEU A 288 -15.34 5.74 26.36
C LEU A 288 -14.68 4.92 27.47
N ASP A 289 -15.44 3.98 28.04
CA ASP A 289 -14.96 3.08 29.10
C ASP A 289 -13.81 2.16 28.65
N GLU A 290 -13.72 1.89 27.36
CA GLU A 290 -12.69 1.06 26.72
C GLU A 290 -11.30 1.69 26.78
N PHE A 291 -11.23 2.99 26.99
CA PHE A 291 -9.99 3.76 27.07
C PHE A 291 -9.92 4.48 28.43
N LYS A 292 -8.76 4.50 29.03
CA LYS A 292 -8.55 5.18 30.31
C LYS A 292 -7.64 6.40 30.15
N ASN A 293 -8.02 7.49 30.81
CA ASN A 293 -7.16 8.67 30.95
C ASN A 293 -6.06 8.42 31.99
N LYS A 294 -5.21 9.44 32.24
CA LYS A 294 -4.10 9.32 33.21
C LYS A 294 -4.56 9.08 34.65
N GLU A 295 -5.78 9.48 34.96
CA GLU A 295 -6.41 9.32 36.27
C GLU A 295 -7.15 7.98 36.39
N GLY A 296 -7.17 7.16 35.36
CA GLY A 296 -7.85 5.87 35.34
C GLY A 296 -9.35 5.92 35.06
N GLU A 297 -9.87 7.10 34.70
CA GLU A 297 -11.27 7.33 34.35
C GLU A 297 -11.51 7.12 32.84
N PRO A 298 -12.76 6.95 32.38
CA PRO A 298 -13.07 6.85 30.96
C PRO A 298 -12.52 8.02 30.16
N ALA A 299 -11.91 7.72 28.98
CA ALA A 299 -11.38 8.75 28.10
C ALA A 299 -12.50 9.60 27.49
N ALA A 300 -12.25 10.89 27.39
CA ALA A 300 -13.17 11.85 26.79
C ALA A 300 -12.89 12.00 25.29
N PHE A 301 -13.88 11.67 24.46
CA PHE A 301 -13.87 11.92 23.01
C PHE A 301 -14.76 13.12 22.72
N ILE A 302 -14.13 14.30 22.56
CA ILE A 302 -14.85 15.57 22.45
C ILE A 302 -15.36 15.72 21.02
N VAL A 303 -16.68 15.81 20.85
CA VAL A 303 -17.34 15.95 19.55
C VAL A 303 -17.79 17.38 19.25
N GLN A 304 -17.93 18.22 20.26
CA GLN A 304 -18.18 19.66 20.10
C GLN A 304 -17.56 20.42 21.25
N LYS A 305 -16.82 21.49 20.95
CA LYS A 305 -16.18 22.34 21.94
C LYS A 305 -17.19 23.21 22.70
N GLN A 306 -16.79 23.70 23.85
CA GLN A 306 -17.45 24.82 24.50
C GLN A 306 -17.54 26.00 23.50
N GLY A 307 -18.72 26.59 23.38
CA GLY A 307 -18.99 27.65 22.42
C GLY A 307 -19.44 27.16 21.03
N GLY A 308 -19.57 25.86 20.83
CA GLY A 308 -20.20 25.27 19.64
C GLY A 308 -19.27 24.92 18.49
N GLY A 309 -17.96 25.12 18.63
CA GLY A 309 -16.99 24.76 17.58
C GLY A 309 -16.82 23.24 17.45
N PHE A 310 -16.54 22.80 16.22
CA PHE A 310 -16.32 21.39 15.91
C PHE A 310 -14.83 21.03 15.90
N LEU A 311 -14.56 19.72 15.95
CA LEU A 311 -13.23 19.11 16.00
C LEU A 311 -13.09 18.06 14.91
N TYR A 312 -11.87 17.53 14.74
CA TYR A 312 -11.62 16.38 13.86
C TYR A 312 -12.52 15.18 14.20
N ALA A 313 -12.84 14.98 15.48
CA ALA A 313 -13.73 13.91 15.91
C ALA A 313 -15.12 13.98 15.25
N SER A 314 -15.73 15.15 15.23
CA SER A 314 -17.06 15.31 14.58
C SER A 314 -16.98 15.17 13.06
N THR A 315 -15.95 15.73 12.43
CA THR A 315 -15.73 15.61 11.00
C THR A 315 -15.50 14.13 10.61
N ASP A 316 -14.67 13.43 11.35
CA ASP A 316 -14.36 12.01 11.08
C ASP A 316 -15.57 11.10 11.31
N LEU A 317 -16.40 11.38 12.34
CA LEU A 317 -17.67 10.67 12.55
C LEU A 317 -18.63 10.86 11.39
N ALA A 318 -18.80 12.10 10.93
CA ALA A 318 -19.65 12.42 9.77
C ALA A 318 -19.12 11.75 8.50
N CYS A 319 -17.82 11.78 8.30
CA CYS A 319 -17.13 11.14 7.18
C CYS A 319 -17.34 9.62 7.17
N LEU A 320 -17.14 8.96 8.31
CA LEU A 320 -17.33 7.51 8.43
C LEU A 320 -18.79 7.14 8.17
N ARG A 321 -19.75 7.88 8.75
CA ARG A 321 -21.18 7.69 8.51
C ARG A 321 -21.52 7.80 7.03
N TYR A 322 -20.96 8.75 6.32
CA TYR A 322 -21.13 8.93 4.88
C TYR A 322 -20.57 7.75 4.08
N ARG A 323 -19.38 7.29 4.41
CA ARG A 323 -18.71 6.17 3.71
C ARG A 323 -19.46 4.85 3.86
N VAL A 324 -20.05 4.60 5.01
CA VAL A 324 -20.88 3.43 5.24
C VAL A 324 -22.29 3.61 4.66
N GLY A 325 -22.95 4.71 4.98
CA GLY A 325 -24.36 4.91 4.64
C GLY A 325 -24.60 5.30 3.19
N THR A 326 -23.73 6.12 2.59
CA THR A 326 -23.88 6.65 1.22
C THR A 326 -23.00 5.90 0.22
N LEU A 327 -21.75 5.64 0.54
CA LEU A 327 -20.84 4.90 -0.34
C LEU A 327 -21.00 3.38 -0.22
N HIS A 328 -21.74 2.91 0.75
CA HIS A 328 -22.01 1.47 0.99
C HIS A 328 -20.74 0.63 1.13
N ALA A 329 -19.75 1.17 1.86
CA ALA A 329 -18.50 0.49 2.09
C ALA A 329 -18.71 -0.83 2.86
N ASP A 330 -18.08 -1.90 2.38
CA ASP A 330 -17.93 -3.16 3.13
C ASP A 330 -16.68 -3.11 4.03
N ARG A 331 -15.70 -2.30 3.62
CA ARG A 331 -14.40 -2.17 4.27
C ARG A 331 -13.90 -0.73 4.16
N LEU A 332 -13.42 -0.19 5.27
CA LEU A 332 -12.83 1.14 5.35
C LEU A 332 -11.35 1.02 5.73
N LEU A 333 -10.46 1.58 4.94
CA LEU A 333 -9.02 1.64 5.22
C LEU A 333 -8.60 3.09 5.40
N TYR A 334 -7.97 3.40 6.54
CA TYR A 334 -7.42 4.71 6.84
C TYR A 334 -5.89 4.63 6.89
N VAL A 335 -5.23 5.15 5.86
CA VAL A 335 -3.76 5.10 5.73
C VAL A 335 -3.18 6.39 6.32
N VAL A 336 -2.79 6.33 7.58
CA VAL A 336 -2.41 7.50 8.38
C VAL A 336 -1.20 7.22 9.26
N ASP A 337 -0.58 8.28 9.75
CA ASP A 337 0.57 8.20 10.66
C ASP A 337 0.20 7.44 11.94
N HIS A 338 1.10 6.57 12.39
CA HIS A 338 0.91 5.73 13.58
C HIS A 338 0.57 6.51 14.86
N ARG A 339 0.95 7.79 14.93
CA ARG A 339 0.65 8.67 16.08
C ARG A 339 -0.84 8.94 16.23
N GLN A 340 -1.65 8.71 15.20
CA GLN A 340 -3.10 8.89 15.23
C GLN A 340 -3.87 7.63 15.64
N ALA A 341 -3.20 6.57 16.05
CA ALA A 341 -3.83 5.29 16.37
C ALA A 341 -4.96 5.41 17.41
N LEU A 342 -4.71 6.11 18.50
CA LEU A 342 -5.71 6.28 19.57
C LEU A 342 -6.97 7.01 19.06
N HIS A 343 -6.79 8.08 18.28
CA HIS A 343 -7.92 8.80 17.69
C HIS A 343 -8.82 7.88 16.86
N PHE A 344 -8.23 7.05 16.00
CA PHE A 344 -9.00 6.11 15.17
C PHE A 344 -9.63 4.97 15.95
N GLU A 345 -8.97 4.47 16.99
CA GLU A 345 -9.60 3.50 17.90
C GLU A 345 -10.85 4.08 18.58
N GLN A 346 -10.76 5.31 19.05
CA GLN A 346 -11.89 6.03 19.65
C GLN A 346 -12.98 6.35 18.63
N LEU A 347 -12.60 6.73 17.41
CA LEU A 347 -13.52 6.97 16.30
C LEU A 347 -14.33 5.70 15.96
N PHE A 348 -13.65 4.58 15.80
CA PHE A 348 -14.30 3.31 15.45
C PHE A 348 -15.20 2.83 16.58
N THR A 349 -14.75 2.91 17.82
CA THR A 349 -15.55 2.54 19.00
C THR A 349 -16.82 3.38 19.11
N THR A 350 -16.70 4.70 18.97
CA THR A 350 -17.85 5.61 19.00
C THR A 350 -18.80 5.33 17.83
N SER A 351 -18.28 5.12 16.63
CA SER A 351 -19.06 4.82 15.45
C SER A 351 -19.83 3.50 15.57
N ARG A 352 -19.24 2.50 16.21
CA ARG A 352 -19.92 1.22 16.51
C ARG A 352 -21.08 1.43 17.49
N LYS A 353 -20.86 2.15 18.56
CA LYS A 353 -21.88 2.45 19.56
C LYS A 353 -23.03 3.28 18.99
N ALA A 354 -22.72 4.19 18.08
CA ALA A 354 -23.71 5.05 17.43
C ALA A 354 -24.51 4.33 16.32
N GLY A 355 -24.09 3.14 15.91
CA GLY A 355 -24.69 2.43 14.79
C GLY A 355 -24.23 2.90 13.41
N TYR A 356 -23.22 3.78 13.35
CA TYR A 356 -22.64 4.25 12.07
C TYR A 356 -21.76 3.19 11.42
N LEU A 357 -21.17 2.31 12.21
CA LEU A 357 -20.30 1.24 11.78
C LEU A 357 -20.90 -0.12 12.14
N PRO A 358 -21.69 -0.76 11.24
CA PRO A 358 -22.29 -2.08 11.48
C PRO A 358 -21.25 -3.17 11.70
N LYS A 359 -21.64 -4.28 12.34
CA LYS A 359 -20.75 -5.41 12.68
C LYS A 359 -20.11 -6.06 11.46
N ASP A 360 -20.80 -6.06 10.32
CA ASP A 360 -20.34 -6.64 9.06
C ASP A 360 -19.46 -5.71 8.23
N VAL A 361 -19.28 -4.46 8.64
CA VAL A 361 -18.37 -3.51 8.02
C VAL A 361 -17.08 -3.43 8.83
N LYS A 362 -15.95 -3.65 8.16
CA LYS A 362 -14.63 -3.64 8.77
C LYS A 362 -13.98 -2.27 8.58
N ALA A 363 -13.62 -1.60 9.68
CA ALA A 363 -12.82 -0.38 9.67
C ALA A 363 -11.42 -0.66 10.19
N GLU A 364 -10.41 -0.23 9.47
CA GLU A 364 -9.02 -0.59 9.75
C GLU A 364 -8.13 0.66 9.75
N PHE A 365 -7.35 0.77 10.81
CA PHE A 365 -6.27 1.74 10.92
C PHE A 365 -5.01 1.16 10.26
N ILE A 366 -4.60 1.74 9.14
CA ILE A 366 -3.41 1.33 8.38
C ILE A 366 -2.29 2.32 8.72
N GLY A 367 -1.73 2.14 9.91
CA GLY A 367 -0.68 3.01 10.43
C GLY A 367 0.67 2.79 9.78
N PHE A 368 1.44 3.87 9.64
CA PHE A 368 2.81 3.79 9.15
C PHE A 368 3.76 4.58 10.05
N GLY A 369 5.02 4.16 10.08
CA GLY A 369 6.09 4.79 10.84
C GLY A 369 6.67 6.01 10.15
N THR A 370 7.80 6.49 10.64
CA THR A 370 8.46 7.73 10.24
C THR A 370 9.62 7.47 9.27
N MET A 371 9.74 8.33 8.26
CA MET A 371 10.95 8.40 7.44
C MET A 371 12.04 9.16 8.19
N MET A 372 13.16 8.47 8.44
CA MET A 372 14.28 8.97 9.26
C MET A 372 15.46 9.39 8.39
N GLY A 373 16.21 10.36 8.86
CA GLY A 373 17.54 10.64 8.31
C GLY A 373 18.60 9.67 8.85
N LYS A 374 19.80 9.75 8.30
CA LYS A 374 20.98 8.94 8.76
C LYS A 374 21.37 9.23 10.20
N ASP A 375 20.98 10.39 10.74
CA ASP A 375 21.21 10.79 12.13
C ASP A 375 20.24 10.15 13.13
N GLY A 376 19.31 9.29 12.67
CA GLY A 376 18.30 8.65 13.49
C GLY A 376 17.17 9.56 13.94
N LYS A 377 17.02 10.73 13.33
CA LYS A 377 15.94 11.71 13.57
C LYS A 377 15.03 11.77 12.34
N PRO A 378 13.81 12.31 12.48
CA PRO A 378 12.95 12.52 11.31
C PRO A 378 13.66 13.28 10.19
N PHE A 379 13.45 12.83 8.95
CA PHE A 379 14.14 13.38 7.79
C PHE A 379 13.82 14.87 7.58
N LYS A 380 14.83 15.71 7.59
CA LYS A 380 14.72 17.18 7.46
C LYS A 380 15.82 17.75 6.55
N THR A 381 15.62 18.99 6.13
CA THR A 381 16.68 19.76 5.44
C THR A 381 17.85 20.06 6.39
N ARG A 382 18.97 20.53 5.85
CA ARG A 382 20.13 20.97 6.65
C ARG A 382 19.78 22.11 7.61
N SER A 383 18.83 22.97 7.23
CA SER A 383 18.32 24.07 8.09
C SER A 383 17.36 23.59 9.19
N GLY A 384 17.00 22.30 9.20
CA GLY A 384 16.05 21.74 10.16
C GLY A 384 14.59 21.87 9.77
N ASP A 385 14.29 22.37 8.58
CA ASP A 385 12.93 22.47 8.04
C ASP A 385 12.44 21.13 7.48
N THR A 386 11.13 20.98 7.34
CA THR A 386 10.53 19.85 6.65
C THR A 386 10.87 19.89 5.16
N VAL A 387 11.31 18.77 4.60
CA VAL A 387 11.63 18.65 3.17
C VAL A 387 10.34 18.69 2.37
N LYS A 388 10.27 19.59 1.37
CA LYS A 388 9.16 19.61 0.41
C LYS A 388 9.21 18.34 -0.44
N LEU A 389 8.06 17.72 -0.63
CA LEU A 389 7.98 16.47 -1.41
C LEU A 389 8.40 16.68 -2.86
N VAL A 390 8.02 17.79 -3.48
CA VAL A 390 8.42 18.13 -4.85
C VAL A 390 9.94 18.23 -4.99
N ASP A 391 10.64 18.80 -4.02
CA ASP A 391 12.10 18.94 -4.05
C ASP A 391 12.80 17.58 -3.91
N LEU A 392 12.29 16.71 -3.04
CA LEU A 392 12.80 15.34 -2.90
C LEU A 392 12.68 14.57 -4.21
N LEU A 393 11.52 14.66 -4.87
CA LEU A 393 11.28 13.95 -6.13
C LEU A 393 12.15 14.50 -7.26
N THR A 394 12.34 15.81 -7.32
CA THR A 394 13.23 16.44 -8.29
C THR A 394 14.68 15.96 -8.10
N GLU A 395 15.17 15.93 -6.88
CA GLU A 395 16.50 15.42 -6.54
C GLU A 395 16.64 13.93 -6.91
N ALA A 396 15.62 13.12 -6.67
CA ALA A 396 15.62 11.71 -7.03
C ALA A 396 15.84 11.52 -8.55
N VAL A 397 15.12 12.29 -9.36
CA VAL A 397 15.23 12.23 -10.82
C VAL A 397 16.62 12.72 -11.29
N GLU A 398 17.12 13.79 -10.71
CA GLU A 398 18.46 14.33 -11.05
C GLU A 398 19.57 13.34 -10.73
N ARG A 399 19.55 12.74 -9.54
CA ARG A 399 20.55 11.74 -9.11
C ARG A 399 20.51 10.49 -9.98
N ALA A 400 19.31 10.00 -10.27
CA ALA A 400 19.13 8.84 -11.12
C ALA A 400 19.56 9.11 -12.56
N THR A 401 19.25 10.28 -13.11
CA THR A 401 19.68 10.69 -14.46
C THR A 401 21.20 10.76 -14.56
N ALA A 402 21.87 11.33 -13.56
CA ALA A 402 23.34 11.38 -13.51
C ALA A 402 23.95 9.97 -13.46
N LEU A 403 23.37 9.08 -12.68
CA LEU A 403 23.82 7.68 -12.56
C LEU A 403 23.64 6.91 -13.87
N VAL A 404 22.53 7.11 -14.56
CA VAL A 404 22.24 6.50 -15.86
C VAL A 404 23.24 6.96 -16.92
N LYS A 405 23.55 8.24 -16.96
CA LYS A 405 24.57 8.82 -17.87
C LYS A 405 25.98 8.29 -17.58
N GLU A 406 26.33 8.13 -16.31
CA GLU A 406 27.62 7.56 -15.90
C GLU A 406 27.76 6.11 -16.39
N LYS A 407 26.69 5.31 -16.28
CA LYS A 407 26.69 3.92 -16.73
C LYS A 407 26.65 3.77 -18.25
N ASN A 408 26.01 4.69 -18.95
CA ASN A 408 25.90 4.69 -20.41
C ASN A 408 26.07 6.11 -20.96
N PRO A 409 27.33 6.56 -21.16
CA PRO A 409 27.61 7.90 -21.67
C PRO A 409 27.10 8.19 -23.08
N GLU A 410 26.76 7.15 -23.85
CA GLU A 410 26.27 7.27 -25.23
C GLU A 410 24.77 7.69 -25.31
N LEU A 411 24.05 7.64 -24.21
CA LEU A 411 22.64 8.02 -24.18
C LEU A 411 22.45 9.53 -24.41
N GLY A 412 21.48 9.87 -25.25
CA GLY A 412 21.03 11.24 -25.43
C GLY A 412 20.42 11.81 -24.14
N THR A 413 20.44 13.14 -24.01
CA THR A 413 19.94 13.81 -22.80
C THR A 413 18.49 13.50 -22.49
N ASP A 414 17.61 13.51 -23.51
CA ASP A 414 16.19 13.24 -23.32
C ASP A 414 15.91 11.80 -22.91
N GLU A 415 16.61 10.85 -23.52
CA GLU A 415 16.48 9.42 -23.19
C GLU A 415 16.99 9.14 -21.78
N ALA A 416 18.15 9.67 -21.42
CA ALA A 416 18.69 9.56 -20.06
C ALA A 416 17.75 10.17 -19.02
N GLY A 417 17.10 11.28 -19.33
CA GLY A 417 16.11 11.92 -18.47
C GLY A 417 14.86 11.07 -18.24
N LYS A 418 14.36 10.40 -19.27
CA LYS A 418 13.22 9.47 -19.17
C LYS A 418 13.55 8.25 -18.31
N ILE A 419 14.69 7.65 -18.53
CA ILE A 419 15.17 6.53 -17.72
C ILE A 419 15.39 6.98 -16.28
N GLY A 420 16.04 8.13 -16.09
CA GLY A 420 16.30 8.72 -14.77
C GLY A 420 15.04 9.00 -13.98
N LYS A 421 13.97 9.46 -14.63
CA LYS A 421 12.67 9.64 -13.99
C LYS A 421 12.07 8.31 -13.51
N THR A 422 12.04 7.31 -14.36
CA THR A 422 11.51 5.98 -14.02
C THR A 422 12.32 5.33 -12.89
N VAL A 423 13.63 5.39 -12.97
CA VAL A 423 14.53 4.82 -11.95
C VAL A 423 14.44 5.62 -10.64
N GLY A 424 14.50 6.94 -10.69
CA GLY A 424 14.51 7.79 -9.50
C GLY A 424 13.20 7.74 -8.71
N ILE A 425 12.09 7.90 -9.38
CA ILE A 425 10.76 7.80 -8.74
C ILE A 425 10.52 6.38 -8.22
N GLY A 426 10.86 5.38 -9.02
CA GLY A 426 10.76 3.98 -8.61
C GLY A 426 11.60 3.68 -7.36
N ALA A 427 12.82 4.21 -7.29
CA ALA A 427 13.71 4.04 -6.14
C ALA A 427 13.13 4.61 -4.84
N VAL A 428 12.57 5.81 -4.90
CA VAL A 428 11.91 6.45 -3.74
C VAL A 428 10.70 5.63 -3.27
N LYS A 429 9.86 5.22 -4.19
CA LYS A 429 8.65 4.43 -3.86
C LYS A 429 9.01 3.06 -3.29
N TYR A 430 9.93 2.35 -3.91
CA TYR A 430 10.32 1.02 -3.48
C TYR A 430 11.06 1.00 -2.14
N ALA A 431 11.89 2.01 -1.88
CA ALA A 431 12.59 2.13 -0.59
C ALA A 431 11.62 2.14 0.58
N ASP A 432 10.47 2.76 0.40
CA ASP A 432 9.38 2.78 1.38
C ASP A 432 8.58 1.47 1.37
N LEU A 433 8.05 1.08 0.19
CA LEU A 433 7.13 -0.06 0.04
C LEU A 433 7.79 -1.41 0.33
N SER A 434 9.11 -1.52 0.25
CA SER A 434 9.86 -2.73 0.60
C SER A 434 10.03 -2.93 2.10
N LYS A 435 9.72 -1.92 2.90
CA LYS A 435 9.77 -1.99 4.37
C LYS A 435 8.40 -2.30 4.95
N ASN A 436 8.37 -2.95 6.10
CA ASN A 436 7.14 -3.05 6.87
C ASN A 436 6.65 -1.64 7.19
N ARG A 437 5.42 -1.31 6.77
CA ARG A 437 4.88 0.05 6.93
C ARG A 437 4.82 0.54 8.37
N THR A 438 4.70 -0.36 9.34
CA THR A 438 4.64 -0.01 10.77
C THR A 438 6.00 0.37 11.34
N SER A 439 7.07 0.10 10.61
CA SER A 439 8.44 0.43 11.02
C SER A 439 8.87 1.79 10.48
N ASP A 440 9.73 2.47 11.22
CA ASP A 440 10.50 3.58 10.70
C ASP A 440 11.57 3.07 9.73
N TYR A 441 11.97 3.88 8.76
CA TYR A 441 13.07 3.52 7.89
C TYR A 441 13.98 4.71 7.62
N VAL A 442 15.25 4.42 7.35
CA VAL A 442 16.25 5.45 7.03
C VAL A 442 16.25 5.73 5.53
N PHE A 443 16.07 7.00 5.17
CA PHE A 443 16.16 7.46 3.79
C PHE A 443 17.64 7.60 3.41
N ASP A 444 18.10 6.81 2.44
CA ASP A 444 19.48 6.75 1.98
C ASP A 444 19.53 6.69 0.45
N TRP A 445 20.02 7.77 -0.18
CA TRP A 445 20.11 7.87 -1.63
C TRP A 445 20.96 6.76 -2.25
N ASP A 446 22.12 6.48 -1.69
CA ASP A 446 23.05 5.49 -2.24
C ASP A 446 22.46 4.09 -2.18
N ALA A 447 21.82 3.74 -1.07
CA ALA A 447 21.19 2.44 -0.89
C ALA A 447 20.02 2.23 -1.87
N MET A 448 19.13 3.23 -2.01
CA MET A 448 17.91 3.06 -2.82
C MET A 448 18.16 3.14 -4.33
N LEU A 449 19.21 3.83 -4.77
CA LEU A 449 19.58 3.95 -6.18
C LEU A 449 20.57 2.87 -6.64
N SER A 450 20.97 1.95 -5.76
CA SER A 450 21.86 0.84 -6.10
C SER A 450 21.18 -0.11 -7.11
N PHE A 451 21.95 -0.57 -8.08
CA PHE A 451 21.53 -1.61 -9.04
C PHE A 451 21.72 -3.03 -8.48
N GLU A 452 22.16 -3.15 -7.26
CA GLU A 452 22.35 -4.41 -6.54
C GLU A 452 21.51 -4.43 -5.26
N GLY A 453 21.09 -5.63 -4.87
CA GLY A 453 20.29 -5.82 -3.67
C GLY A 453 18.79 -5.56 -3.88
N ASN A 454 18.08 -5.38 -2.79
CA ASN A 454 16.62 -5.22 -2.80
C ASN A 454 16.22 -3.77 -3.08
N THR A 455 16.29 -3.37 -4.35
CA THR A 455 16.02 -2.01 -4.82
C THR A 455 15.14 -2.02 -6.06
N ALA A 456 14.48 -0.89 -6.35
CA ALA A 456 13.73 -0.74 -7.59
C ALA A 456 14.63 -0.85 -8.84
N PRO A 457 15.81 -0.18 -8.91
CA PRO A 457 16.68 -0.34 -10.05
C PRO A 457 17.08 -1.80 -10.35
N TYR A 458 17.32 -2.59 -9.32
CA TYR A 458 17.59 -4.02 -9.49
C TYR A 458 16.43 -4.77 -10.14
N LEU A 459 15.21 -4.53 -9.67
CA LEU A 459 14.00 -5.19 -10.23
C LEU A 459 13.69 -4.71 -11.65
N GLN A 460 13.84 -3.41 -11.89
CA GLN A 460 13.67 -2.83 -13.23
C GLN A 460 14.70 -3.40 -14.22
N TYR A 461 15.93 -3.55 -13.77
CA TYR A 461 16.99 -4.18 -14.58
C TYR A 461 16.70 -5.67 -14.84
N ALA A 462 16.20 -6.42 -13.86
CA ALA A 462 15.81 -7.80 -14.03
C ALA A 462 14.72 -7.95 -15.11
N TYR A 463 13.73 -7.08 -15.13
CA TYR A 463 12.72 -7.02 -16.19
C TYR A 463 13.33 -6.71 -17.57
N THR A 464 14.19 -5.70 -17.64
CA THR A 464 14.91 -5.34 -18.88
C THR A 464 15.72 -6.50 -19.44
N ARG A 465 16.35 -7.28 -18.57
CA ARG A 465 17.12 -8.48 -18.93
C ARG A 465 16.22 -9.54 -19.56
N VAL A 466 15.03 -9.75 -19.03
CA VAL A 466 14.04 -10.65 -19.66
C VAL A 466 13.66 -10.16 -21.05
N GLN A 467 13.41 -8.86 -21.21
CA GLN A 467 13.10 -8.28 -22.53
C GLN A 467 14.24 -8.50 -23.53
N SER A 468 15.47 -8.38 -23.08
CA SER A 468 16.66 -8.65 -23.91
C SER A 468 16.71 -10.11 -24.41
N VAL A 469 16.34 -11.06 -23.56
CA VAL A 469 16.26 -12.47 -23.96
C VAL A 469 15.29 -12.65 -25.13
N PHE A 470 14.11 -12.05 -25.06
CA PHE A 470 13.09 -12.18 -26.12
C PHE A 470 13.47 -11.46 -27.40
N ARG A 471 14.18 -10.34 -27.34
CA ARG A 471 14.72 -9.69 -28.55
C ARG A 471 15.69 -10.59 -29.32
N LYS A 472 16.39 -11.47 -28.63
CA LYS A 472 17.38 -12.40 -29.19
C LYS A 472 16.82 -13.79 -29.54
N ALA A 473 15.66 -14.15 -28.95
CA ALA A 473 15.13 -15.51 -29.04
C ALA A 473 14.57 -15.87 -30.42
N GLY A 474 14.06 -14.89 -31.18
CA GLY A 474 13.32 -15.15 -32.40
C GLY A 474 11.99 -15.84 -32.12
N GLU A 475 11.64 -16.82 -32.96
CA GLU A 475 10.39 -17.55 -32.80
C GLU A 475 10.41 -18.52 -31.61
N TRP A 476 9.29 -18.60 -30.92
CA TRP A 476 9.05 -19.55 -29.84
C TRP A 476 7.53 -19.74 -29.67
N ASP A 477 7.12 -20.82 -28.99
CA ASP A 477 5.72 -21.17 -28.82
C ASP A 477 5.30 -21.11 -27.37
N ALA A 478 4.48 -20.10 -27.03
CA ALA A 478 3.92 -19.94 -25.70
C ALA A 478 2.95 -21.06 -25.29
N ASN A 479 2.38 -21.77 -26.28
CA ASN A 479 1.39 -22.82 -26.07
C ASN A 479 1.97 -24.25 -26.14
N ALA A 480 3.26 -24.38 -26.45
CA ALA A 480 3.91 -25.70 -26.44
C ALA A 480 3.91 -26.30 -25.02
N PRO A 481 3.84 -27.63 -24.89
CA PRO A 481 3.89 -28.27 -23.59
C PRO A 481 5.10 -27.82 -22.75
N THR A 482 4.87 -27.46 -21.49
CA THR A 482 5.93 -27.09 -20.57
C THR A 482 6.55 -28.31 -19.94
N VAL A 483 7.88 -28.44 -20.03
CA VAL A 483 8.65 -29.55 -19.48
C VAL A 483 9.62 -29.01 -18.45
N LEU A 484 9.48 -29.46 -17.20
CA LEU A 484 10.30 -29.05 -16.06
C LEU A 484 11.15 -30.24 -15.61
N THR A 485 12.46 -30.18 -15.82
CA THR A 485 13.39 -31.26 -15.49
C THR A 485 14.45 -30.86 -14.45
N GLU A 486 15.00 -29.65 -14.60
CA GLU A 486 16.04 -29.16 -13.70
C GLU A 486 15.46 -28.62 -12.38
N PRO A 487 16.17 -28.77 -11.24
CA PRO A 487 15.69 -28.26 -9.95
C PRO A 487 15.34 -26.77 -9.97
N LEU A 488 16.15 -25.92 -10.60
CA LEU A 488 15.88 -24.48 -10.69
C LEU A 488 14.68 -24.14 -11.57
N GLU A 489 14.38 -24.93 -12.60
CA GLU A 489 13.15 -24.79 -13.37
C GLU A 489 11.91 -25.04 -12.49
N LYS A 490 11.93 -26.08 -11.70
CA LYS A 490 10.84 -26.43 -10.77
C LYS A 490 10.67 -25.41 -9.66
N GLN A 491 11.77 -24.93 -9.08
CA GLN A 491 11.75 -23.90 -8.05
C GLN A 491 11.17 -22.59 -8.56
N LEU A 492 11.60 -22.14 -9.74
CA LEU A 492 11.09 -20.92 -10.36
C LEU A 492 9.60 -21.06 -10.69
N ALA A 493 9.19 -22.20 -11.25
CA ALA A 493 7.79 -22.46 -11.56
C ALA A 493 6.92 -22.41 -10.29
N ALA A 494 7.33 -23.08 -9.22
CA ALA A 494 6.60 -23.08 -7.94
C ALA A 494 6.48 -21.67 -7.35
N GLU A 495 7.56 -20.89 -7.41
CA GLU A 495 7.57 -19.53 -6.88
C GLU A 495 6.68 -18.58 -7.69
N LEU A 496 6.70 -18.69 -9.02
CA LEU A 496 5.83 -17.90 -9.90
C LEU A 496 4.34 -18.17 -9.64
N LEU A 497 3.98 -19.37 -9.26
CA LEU A 497 2.59 -19.76 -8.96
C LEU A 497 2.10 -19.28 -7.60
N LYS A 498 2.93 -18.66 -6.80
CA LYS A 498 2.55 -18.03 -5.51
C LYS A 498 2.05 -16.60 -5.65
N PHE A 499 1.97 -16.05 -6.84
CA PHE A 499 1.63 -14.64 -7.06
C PHE A 499 0.26 -14.28 -6.47
N GLU A 500 -0.77 -15.10 -6.71
CA GLU A 500 -2.10 -14.88 -6.12
C GLU A 500 -2.06 -14.92 -4.59
N ASP A 501 -1.32 -15.85 -4.01
CA ASP A 501 -1.18 -16.00 -2.55
C ASP A 501 -0.62 -14.72 -1.93
N VAL A 502 0.40 -14.16 -2.55
CA VAL A 502 1.06 -12.92 -2.10
C VAL A 502 0.11 -11.72 -2.22
N LEU A 503 -0.58 -11.59 -3.34
CA LEU A 503 -1.54 -10.50 -3.55
C LEU A 503 -2.72 -10.61 -2.57
N GLN A 504 -3.20 -11.82 -2.28
CA GLN A 504 -4.24 -12.03 -1.29
C GLN A 504 -3.78 -11.61 0.10
N SER A 505 -2.53 -11.91 0.47
CA SER A 505 -1.95 -11.46 1.74
C SER A 505 -1.91 -9.92 1.83
N VAL A 506 -1.51 -9.24 0.76
CA VAL A 506 -1.52 -7.76 0.72
C VAL A 506 -2.94 -7.23 0.83
N ALA A 507 -3.89 -7.81 0.09
CA ALA A 507 -5.29 -7.40 0.13
C ALA A 507 -5.89 -7.55 1.54
N ASP A 508 -5.58 -8.64 2.23
CA ASP A 508 -6.13 -8.96 3.55
C ASP A 508 -5.49 -8.13 4.68
N THR A 509 -4.19 -7.89 4.60
CA THR A 509 -3.39 -7.31 5.71
C THR A 509 -2.93 -5.88 5.47
N ALA A 510 -3.04 -5.39 4.23
CA ALA A 510 -2.57 -4.06 3.82
C ALA A 510 -1.06 -3.85 4.07
N TYR A 511 -0.24 -4.87 3.79
CA TYR A 511 1.22 -4.81 3.88
C TYR A 511 1.86 -4.95 2.49
N PRO A 512 2.10 -3.85 1.76
CA PRO A 512 2.71 -3.92 0.41
C PRO A 512 4.10 -4.57 0.38
N HIS A 513 4.84 -4.56 1.49
CA HIS A 513 6.17 -5.14 1.53
C HIS A 513 6.19 -6.65 1.27
N TYR A 514 5.10 -7.36 1.47
CA TYR A 514 5.00 -8.77 1.08
C TYR A 514 5.12 -8.94 -0.44
N LEU A 515 4.52 -8.04 -1.21
CA LEU A 515 4.67 -8.03 -2.66
C LEU A 515 6.09 -7.66 -3.07
N ALA A 516 6.68 -6.64 -2.45
CA ALA A 516 8.05 -6.23 -2.74
C ALA A 516 9.05 -7.37 -2.48
N ALA A 517 8.93 -8.06 -1.34
CA ALA A 517 9.76 -9.21 -1.00
C ALA A 517 9.62 -10.35 -2.02
N TYR A 518 8.40 -10.62 -2.45
CA TYR A 518 8.12 -11.63 -3.47
C TYR A 518 8.79 -11.31 -4.81
N LEU A 519 8.67 -10.07 -5.27
CA LEU A 519 9.30 -9.64 -6.53
C LEU A 519 10.82 -9.77 -6.47
N TYR A 520 11.43 -9.40 -5.36
CA TYR A 520 12.87 -9.57 -5.15
C TYR A 520 13.28 -11.04 -5.18
N GLN A 521 12.51 -11.90 -4.54
CA GLN A 521 12.75 -13.35 -4.54
C GLN A 521 12.66 -13.95 -5.95
N ILE A 522 11.64 -13.57 -6.73
CA ILE A 522 11.52 -14.00 -8.13
C ILE A 522 12.70 -13.52 -8.96
N ALA A 523 13.08 -12.26 -8.85
CA ALA A 523 14.20 -11.71 -9.62
C ALA A 523 15.52 -12.41 -9.27
N THR A 524 15.76 -12.68 -8.00
CA THR A 524 16.95 -13.40 -7.53
C THR A 524 16.95 -14.85 -8.03
N LEU A 525 15.84 -15.53 -7.93
CA LEU A 525 15.70 -16.91 -8.38
C LEU A 525 15.83 -17.01 -9.91
N PHE A 526 15.24 -16.06 -10.64
CA PHE A 526 15.42 -15.99 -12.10
C PHE A 526 16.88 -15.77 -12.48
N SER A 527 17.61 -14.96 -11.78
CA SER A 527 19.04 -14.73 -12.03
C SER A 527 19.85 -16.02 -11.90
N ARG A 528 19.58 -16.81 -10.87
CA ARG A 528 20.20 -18.13 -10.67
C ARG A 528 19.80 -19.12 -11.76
N PHE A 529 18.52 -19.15 -12.10
CA PHE A 529 17.97 -19.95 -13.21
C PHE A 529 18.64 -19.59 -14.55
N TYR A 530 18.75 -18.30 -14.85
CA TYR A 530 19.33 -17.81 -16.09
C TYR A 530 20.80 -18.24 -16.25
N GLU A 531 21.57 -18.23 -15.17
CA GLU A 531 22.97 -18.64 -15.16
C GLU A 531 23.14 -20.18 -15.31
N ALA A 532 22.32 -20.94 -14.59
CA ALA A 532 22.46 -22.39 -14.51
C ALA A 532 21.74 -23.15 -15.64
N CYS A 533 20.69 -22.57 -16.20
CA CYS A 533 19.85 -23.17 -17.22
C CYS A 533 19.87 -22.32 -18.50
N PRO A 534 20.84 -22.53 -19.40
CA PRO A 534 20.94 -21.73 -20.63
C PRO A 534 19.63 -21.74 -21.42
N ILE A 535 19.13 -20.57 -21.81
CA ILE A 535 17.85 -20.43 -22.52
C ILE A 535 18.10 -20.51 -24.04
N LEU A 536 18.85 -19.53 -24.56
CA LEU A 536 19.03 -19.37 -26.01
C LEU A 536 19.92 -20.43 -26.64
N LYS A 537 20.79 -21.07 -25.87
CA LYS A 537 21.66 -22.16 -26.29
C LYS A 537 20.99 -23.54 -26.19
N SER A 538 19.83 -23.64 -25.57
CA SER A 538 19.05 -24.88 -25.50
C SER A 538 18.21 -25.06 -26.74
N GLU A 539 17.68 -26.26 -26.93
CA GLU A 539 16.92 -26.64 -28.11
C GLU A 539 15.61 -27.32 -27.75
N GLY A 540 14.67 -27.34 -28.70
CA GLY A 540 13.41 -28.06 -28.58
C GLY A 540 12.53 -27.66 -27.39
N ALA A 541 11.96 -28.66 -26.75
CA ALA A 541 11.04 -28.47 -25.62
C ALA A 541 11.71 -27.78 -24.41
N THR A 542 12.97 -28.07 -24.16
CA THR A 542 13.75 -27.46 -23.10
C THR A 542 13.89 -25.95 -23.28
N ARG A 543 14.32 -25.54 -24.50
CA ARG A 543 14.43 -24.11 -24.82
C ARG A 543 13.09 -23.41 -24.71
N ASN A 544 12.07 -24.00 -25.24
CA ASN A 544 10.74 -23.41 -25.25
C ASN A 544 10.16 -23.28 -23.82
N SER A 545 10.33 -24.28 -22.99
CA SER A 545 9.89 -24.26 -21.58
C SER A 545 10.63 -23.20 -20.76
N ARG A 546 11.93 -23.03 -20.99
CA ARG A 546 12.73 -21.98 -20.34
C ARG A 546 12.32 -20.58 -20.78
N LEU A 547 11.96 -20.41 -22.06
CA LEU A 547 11.37 -19.16 -22.55
C LEU A 547 10.00 -18.89 -21.91
N GLN A 548 9.18 -19.90 -21.71
CA GLN A 548 7.90 -19.77 -21.00
C GLN A 548 8.11 -19.28 -19.55
N LEU A 549 9.05 -19.86 -18.83
CA LEU A 549 9.39 -19.42 -17.47
C LEU A 549 9.94 -17.98 -17.46
N ALA A 550 10.80 -17.64 -18.40
CA ALA A 550 11.32 -16.27 -18.54
C ALA A 550 10.19 -15.27 -18.85
N LYS A 551 9.27 -15.61 -19.74
CA LYS A 551 8.11 -14.76 -20.08
C LYS A 551 7.23 -14.51 -18.87
N LEU A 552 6.86 -15.55 -18.14
CA LEU A 552 6.02 -15.42 -16.95
C LEU A 552 6.74 -14.65 -15.84
N THR A 553 8.06 -14.83 -15.69
CA THR A 553 8.87 -14.03 -14.73
C THR A 553 8.81 -12.54 -15.08
N GLY A 554 9.04 -12.18 -16.32
CA GLY A 554 8.99 -10.79 -16.78
C GLY A 554 7.61 -10.17 -16.61
N ASP A 555 6.57 -10.89 -17.00
CA ASP A 555 5.18 -10.43 -16.86
C ASP A 555 4.78 -10.25 -15.40
N THR A 556 5.20 -11.16 -14.52
CA THR A 556 4.94 -11.08 -13.08
C THR A 556 5.69 -9.92 -12.44
N LEU A 557 6.95 -9.70 -12.79
CA LEU A 557 7.73 -8.54 -12.32
C LEU A 557 7.08 -7.24 -12.75
N LYS A 558 6.68 -7.12 -13.99
CA LYS A 558 6.01 -5.91 -14.51
C LYS A 558 4.69 -5.64 -13.79
N GLN A 559 3.83 -6.67 -13.68
CA GLN A 559 2.54 -6.53 -13.01
C GLN A 559 2.72 -6.21 -11.53
N GLY A 560 3.62 -6.89 -10.84
CA GLY A 560 3.89 -6.64 -9.43
C GLY A 560 4.46 -5.25 -9.18
N LEU A 561 5.38 -4.77 -10.00
CA LEU A 561 5.90 -3.41 -9.90
C LEU A 561 4.81 -2.37 -10.18
N GLU A 562 3.95 -2.60 -11.19
CA GLU A 562 2.78 -1.74 -11.43
C GLU A 562 1.87 -1.66 -10.20
N LEU A 563 1.62 -2.77 -9.52
CA LEU A 563 0.82 -2.79 -8.29
C LEU A 563 1.50 -2.05 -7.12
N LEU A 564 2.81 -1.88 -7.16
CA LEU A 564 3.55 -0.98 -6.28
C LEU A 564 3.59 0.47 -6.82
N GLY A 565 3.00 0.71 -7.99
CA GLY A 565 3.02 2.02 -8.64
C GLY A 565 4.36 2.37 -9.29
N ILE A 566 5.17 1.37 -9.64
CA ILE A 566 6.51 1.54 -10.18
C ILE A 566 6.54 1.14 -11.64
N ASP A 567 6.99 2.04 -12.51
CA ASP A 567 7.10 1.80 -13.93
C ASP A 567 8.34 0.94 -14.25
N VAL A 568 8.28 0.27 -15.39
CA VAL A 568 9.39 -0.50 -15.94
C VAL A 568 9.82 0.07 -17.29
N LEU A 569 11.01 -0.33 -17.73
CA LEU A 569 11.59 0.03 -19.02
C LEU A 569 11.98 -1.23 -19.78
N ASP A 570 11.76 -1.24 -21.07
CA ASP A 570 12.18 -2.37 -21.93
C ASP A 570 13.69 -2.38 -22.14
N VAL A 571 14.31 -1.21 -22.09
CA VAL A 571 15.76 -1.02 -22.22
C VAL A 571 16.25 -0.02 -21.17
N MET A 572 17.34 -0.34 -20.52
CA MET A 572 18.03 0.50 -19.56
C MET A 572 19.51 0.64 -19.91
#